data_870c5e80fe289a63aefda1b8a8feb7f9
#
_entry.id   870c5e80fe289a63aefda1b8a8feb7f9
#
_cell.length_a   1.000
_cell.length_b   1.000
_cell.length_c   1.000
_cell.angle_alpha   90.00
_cell.angle_beta   90.00
_cell.angle_gamma   90.00
#
_symmetry.space_group_name_H-M   'P 1'
#
loop_
_entity.id
_entity.type
_entity.pdbx_description
1 polymer ?
#
loop_
_entity_poly.entity_id
_entity_poly.type
_entity_poly.pdbx_seq_one_letter_code
_entity_poly.pdbx_strand_id
1 'polypeptide(L)'
;MKQYCFYQNYREVRLLVIHCSATRYDRDFPVEALRGAHKDRGFADIGYHYYITRDGELHRCRPENQIGAHASGWNDHSLGICYEGGLDERGLPADTRTYAQRCTLLDLLRQLRRD
;
A
#
# COMPACT_ATOMS: atom_id res chain seq x y z
N MET A 1 13.07 -17.62 -16.32
CA MET A 1 12.94 -16.83 -16.51
C MET A 1 11.93 -16.29 -16.96
N LYS A 2 11.68 -15.67 -16.90
CA LYS A 2 10.77 -15.18 -17.23
C LYS A 2 10.78 -14.54 -18.24
N GLN A 3 10.76 -14.53 -19.06
CA GLN A 3 10.75 -14.06 -19.97
C GLN A 3 10.25 -13.13 -20.27
N TYR A 4 10.28 -12.70 -20.02
CA TYR A 4 9.79 -11.99 -20.16
C TYR A 4 9.94 -10.96 -20.72
N CYS A 5 10.59 -10.92 -21.01
CA CYS A 5 11.04 -10.01 -21.68
C CYS A 5 10.19 -9.35 -22.60
N PHE A 6 9.58 -9.94 -23.25
CA PHE A 6 8.66 -9.23 -23.99
C PHE A 6 7.68 -8.58 -23.10
N TYR A 7 8.02 -8.51 -21.88
CA TYR A 7 7.18 -7.85 -20.96
C TYR A 7 7.60 -6.42 -20.89
N GLN A 8 7.03 -5.61 -21.70
CA GLN A 8 7.34 -4.22 -21.67
C GLN A 8 6.90 -3.57 -20.37
N ASN A 9 6.10 -4.25 -19.57
CA ASN A 9 5.70 -3.73 -18.27
C ASN A 9 6.56 -4.25 -17.14
N TYR A 10 7.60 -5.00 -17.46
CA TYR A 10 8.47 -5.54 -16.42
C TYR A 10 9.24 -4.41 -15.74
N ARG A 11 9.31 -4.47 -14.43
CA ARG A 11 10.22 -3.60 -13.69
C ARG A 11 10.78 -4.36 -12.51
N GLU A 12 11.97 -3.98 -12.10
CA GLU A 12 12.66 -4.63 -11.00
C GLU A 12 12.20 -4.03 -9.69
N VAL A 13 11.73 -4.86 -8.77
CA VAL A 13 11.31 -4.43 -7.44
C VAL A 13 12.34 -4.94 -6.44
N ARG A 14 12.91 -4.05 -5.67
CA ARG A 14 13.93 -4.38 -4.66
C ARG A 14 13.46 -4.07 -3.25
N LEU A 15 12.44 -3.25 -3.08
CA LEU A 15 11.99 -2.78 -1.78
C LEU A 15 10.49 -2.96 -1.63
N LEU A 16 10.08 -3.33 -0.44
CA LEU A 16 8.68 -3.30 -0.03
C LEU A 16 8.58 -2.23 1.05
N VAL A 17 7.84 -1.15 0.75
CA VAL A 17 7.75 0.00 1.65
C VAL A 17 6.38 0.00 2.29
N ILE A 18 6.35 -0.01 3.62
CA ILE A 18 5.11 -0.08 4.38
C ILE A 18 4.77 1.32 4.87
N HIS A 19 3.53 1.74 4.60
CA HIS A 19 2.99 3.03 5.00
C HIS A 19 1.73 2.83 5.81
N CYS A 20 1.32 3.88 6.53
CA CYS A 20 -0.04 3.95 7.08
C CYS A 20 -0.79 5.07 6.37
N SER A 21 -2.11 5.02 6.43
CA SER A 21 -2.93 6.07 5.81
C SER A 21 -2.87 7.39 6.58
N ALA A 22 -2.34 7.35 7.80
CA ALA A 22 -2.29 8.50 8.70
C ALA A 22 -3.69 9.01 8.99
N THR A 23 -4.59 8.09 9.32
CA THR A 23 -5.97 8.39 9.71
C THR A 23 -6.22 7.81 11.09
N ARG A 24 -7.25 8.34 11.77
CA ARG A 24 -7.56 7.90 13.13
C ARG A 24 -8.06 6.46 13.10
N TYR A 25 -7.59 5.66 14.06
CA TYR A 25 -7.94 4.24 14.11
C TYR A 25 -9.41 3.99 14.38
N ASP A 26 -10.11 4.98 14.95
CA ASP A 26 -11.52 4.86 15.32
C ASP A 26 -12.47 5.41 14.25
N ARG A 27 -11.98 5.69 13.06
CA ARG A 27 -12.79 6.15 11.93
C ARG A 27 -12.46 5.33 10.70
N ASP A 28 -13.50 5.01 9.93
CA ASP A 28 -13.29 4.24 8.72
C ASP A 28 -12.65 5.08 7.64
N PHE A 29 -11.70 4.48 6.93
CA PHE A 29 -11.09 5.12 5.77
C PHE A 29 -11.02 4.07 4.67
N PRO A 30 -12.16 3.77 4.03
CA PRO A 30 -12.22 2.70 3.02
C PRO A 30 -11.39 3.06 1.78
N VAL A 31 -11.20 2.06 0.93
CA VAL A 31 -10.34 2.23 -0.24
C VAL A 31 -10.83 3.38 -1.14
N GLU A 32 -12.13 3.62 -1.22
CA GLU A 32 -12.64 4.72 -2.04
C GLU A 32 -12.31 6.08 -1.44
N ALA A 33 -12.26 6.19 -0.12
CA ALA A 33 -11.84 7.43 0.53
C ALA A 33 -10.36 7.69 0.26
N LEU A 34 -9.54 6.65 0.30
CA LEU A 34 -8.12 6.75 -0.03
C LEU A 34 -7.95 7.20 -1.48
N ARG A 35 -8.73 6.60 -2.40
CA ARG A 35 -8.67 6.97 -3.81
C ARG A 35 -9.02 8.44 -4.00
N GLY A 36 -10.09 8.90 -3.34
CA GLY A 36 -10.50 10.28 -3.43
C GLY A 36 -9.42 11.23 -2.93
N ALA A 37 -8.80 10.89 -1.80
CA ALA A 37 -7.76 11.74 -1.23
C ALA A 37 -6.55 11.85 -2.18
N HIS A 38 -6.16 10.75 -2.81
CA HIS A 38 -5.04 10.78 -3.74
C HIS A 38 -5.38 11.56 -5.00
N LYS A 39 -6.60 11.39 -5.52
CA LYS A 39 -7.01 12.16 -6.69
C LYS A 39 -7.08 13.65 -6.39
N ASP A 40 -7.50 14.01 -5.18
CA ASP A 40 -7.51 15.43 -4.77
C ASP A 40 -6.10 16.01 -4.73
N ARG A 41 -5.09 15.16 -4.51
CA ARG A 41 -3.69 15.59 -4.53
C ARG A 41 -3.11 15.60 -5.94
N GLY A 42 -3.89 15.28 -6.95
CA GLY A 42 -3.45 15.29 -8.34
C GLY A 42 -2.98 13.94 -8.86
N PHE A 43 -3.13 12.88 -8.09
CA PHE A 43 -2.75 11.54 -8.55
C PHE A 43 -3.82 11.01 -9.51
N ALA A 44 -3.39 10.23 -10.50
CA ALA A 44 -4.34 9.58 -11.41
C ALA A 44 -5.17 8.53 -10.68
N ASP A 45 -4.59 7.87 -9.69
CA ASP A 45 -5.25 6.86 -8.87
C ASP A 45 -4.45 6.71 -7.57
N ILE A 46 -4.82 5.74 -6.74
CA ILE A 46 -4.11 5.44 -5.51
C ILE A 46 -2.64 5.18 -5.82
N GLY A 47 -1.75 5.77 -5.05
CA GLY A 47 -0.31 5.66 -5.26
C GLY A 47 0.32 4.38 -4.71
N TYR A 48 -0.40 3.64 -3.84
CA TYR A 48 0.07 2.39 -3.29
C TYR A 48 -0.33 1.23 -4.18
N HIS A 49 0.40 0.12 -4.07
CA HIS A 49 0.05 -1.09 -4.79
C HIS A 49 -0.95 -1.94 -4.01
N TYR A 50 -0.92 -1.85 -2.68
CA TYR A 50 -1.80 -2.60 -1.80
C TYR A 50 -2.28 -1.73 -0.65
N TYR A 51 -3.52 -1.95 -0.22
CA TYR A 51 -4.10 -1.26 0.92
C TYR A 51 -4.81 -2.28 1.81
N ILE A 52 -4.51 -2.27 3.10
CA ILE A 52 -5.09 -3.23 4.06
C ILE A 52 -5.97 -2.46 5.03
N THR A 53 -7.27 -2.72 4.97
CA THR A 53 -8.22 -2.07 5.85
C THR A 53 -8.19 -2.70 7.26
N ARG A 54 -8.84 -2.06 8.22
CA ARG A 54 -8.75 -2.46 9.63
C ARG A 54 -9.22 -3.88 9.87
N ASP A 55 -10.17 -4.38 9.07
CA ASP A 55 -10.66 -5.74 9.17
C ASP A 55 -9.70 -6.77 8.56
N GLY A 56 -8.58 -6.32 8.04
CA GLY A 56 -7.58 -7.19 7.43
C GLY A 56 -7.81 -7.47 5.97
N GLU A 57 -8.80 -6.84 5.35
CA GLU A 57 -9.05 -7.09 3.94
C GLU A 57 -7.97 -6.45 3.08
N LEU A 58 -7.45 -7.21 2.12
CA LEU A 58 -6.41 -6.76 1.21
C LEU A 58 -7.07 -6.22 -0.06
N HIS A 59 -6.76 -4.98 -0.38
CA HIS A 59 -7.23 -4.34 -1.61
C HIS A 59 -6.05 -4.14 -2.54
N ARG A 60 -6.18 -4.64 -3.77
CA ARG A 60 -5.17 -4.45 -4.80
C ARG A 60 -5.48 -3.14 -5.50
N CYS A 61 -4.53 -2.25 -5.51
CA CYS A 61 -4.74 -0.90 -6.03
C CYS A 61 -3.97 -0.72 -7.31
N ARG A 62 -2.79 -0.11 -7.25
CA ARG A 62 -2.01 0.06 -8.46
C ARG A 62 -1.37 -1.28 -8.85
N PRO A 63 -1.40 -1.69 -10.12
CA PRO A 63 -0.74 -2.94 -10.52
C PRO A 63 0.75 -2.92 -10.21
N GLU A 64 1.31 -4.08 -9.91
CA GLU A 64 2.72 -4.17 -9.51
C GLU A 64 3.68 -3.76 -10.62
N ASN A 65 3.28 -3.92 -11.88
CA ASN A 65 4.13 -3.53 -12.99
C ASN A 65 4.12 -2.01 -13.24
N GLN A 66 3.32 -1.26 -12.49
CA GLN A 66 3.31 0.19 -12.60
C GLN A 66 4.06 0.81 -11.44
N ILE A 67 4.81 1.86 -11.76
CA ILE A 67 5.52 2.62 -10.72
C ILE A 67 4.50 3.32 -9.85
N GLY A 68 4.67 3.22 -8.54
CA GLY A 68 3.75 3.83 -7.59
C GLY A 68 4.02 5.32 -7.40
N ALA A 69 3.24 5.91 -6.50
CA ALA A 69 3.42 7.30 -6.10
C ALA A 69 3.27 7.34 -4.57
N HIS A 70 4.28 6.84 -3.87
CA HIS A 70 4.19 6.70 -2.41
C HIS A 70 5.48 7.02 -1.67
N ALA A 71 6.63 6.98 -2.33
CA ALA A 71 7.91 7.22 -1.68
C ALA A 71 8.85 7.87 -2.69
N SER A 72 8.89 9.19 -2.67
CA SER A 72 9.68 9.98 -3.62
C SER A 72 11.14 9.49 -3.64
N GLY A 73 11.67 9.25 -4.83
CA GLY A 73 13.02 8.75 -5.00
C GLY A 73 13.14 7.23 -4.97
N TRP A 74 12.10 6.51 -4.54
CA TRP A 74 12.14 5.05 -4.41
C TRP A 74 11.03 4.36 -5.19
N ASN A 75 10.14 5.13 -5.82
CA ASN A 75 8.95 4.56 -6.45
C ASN A 75 9.26 3.57 -7.56
N ASP A 76 10.31 3.80 -8.32
CA ASP A 76 10.60 2.99 -9.50
C ASP A 76 11.11 1.59 -9.15
N HIS A 77 11.57 1.35 -7.93
CA HIS A 77 12.10 0.06 -7.52
C HIS A 77 11.39 -0.53 -6.31
N SER A 78 10.19 -0.05 -5.98
CA SER A 78 9.49 -0.50 -4.78
C SER A 78 8.03 -0.81 -5.03
N LEU A 79 7.46 -1.59 -4.11
CA LEU A 79 6.01 -1.72 -3.97
C LEU A 79 5.59 -1.01 -2.70
N GLY A 80 4.53 -0.23 -2.78
CA GLY A 80 3.98 0.47 -1.63
C GLY A 80 2.82 -0.29 -1.05
N ILE A 81 2.88 -0.58 0.25
CA ILE A 81 1.84 -1.27 0.99
C ILE A 81 1.40 -0.35 2.10
N CYS A 82 0.12 -0.01 2.12
CA CYS A 82 -0.43 0.91 3.11
C CYS A 82 -1.46 0.19 3.97
N TYR A 83 -1.47 0.47 5.27
CA TYR A 83 -2.54 -0.03 6.13
C TYR A 83 -3.36 1.15 6.64
N GLU A 84 -4.64 0.88 6.86
CA GLU A 84 -5.59 1.88 7.36
C GLU A 84 -5.30 2.17 8.83
N GLY A 85 -5.10 3.45 9.16
CA GLY A 85 -4.86 3.86 10.54
C GLY A 85 -3.58 4.66 10.69
N GLY A 86 -2.93 4.48 11.82
CA GLY A 86 -1.66 5.12 12.13
C GLY A 86 -1.78 6.29 13.10
N LEU A 87 -3.00 6.74 13.41
CA LEU A 87 -3.20 7.82 14.37
C LEU A 87 -4.15 7.37 15.48
N ASP A 88 -3.91 7.87 16.69
CA ASP A 88 -4.79 7.62 17.82
C ASP A 88 -6.00 8.56 17.80
N GLU A 89 -6.80 8.52 18.85
CA GLU A 89 -8.05 9.31 18.92
C GLU A 89 -7.78 10.81 19.01
N ARG A 90 -6.54 11.20 19.28
CA ARG A 90 -6.16 12.61 19.32
C ARG A 90 -5.47 13.04 18.02
N GLY A 91 -5.37 12.14 17.05
CA GLY A 91 -4.69 12.43 15.80
C GLY A 91 -3.17 12.37 15.89
N LEU A 92 -2.63 11.74 16.92
CA LEU A 92 -1.19 11.61 17.10
C LEU A 92 -0.72 10.25 16.56
N PRO A 93 0.51 10.17 16.05
CA PRO A 93 1.03 8.89 15.53
C PRO A 93 1.00 7.80 16.59
N ALA A 94 0.55 6.62 16.19
CA ALA A 94 0.47 5.47 17.07
C ALA A 94 0.47 4.19 16.22
N ASP A 95 0.88 3.08 16.83
CA ASP A 95 0.77 1.78 16.19
C ASP A 95 -0.65 1.28 16.40
N THR A 96 -1.48 1.44 15.39
CA THR A 96 -2.91 1.09 15.45
C THR A 96 -3.24 -0.17 14.68
N ARG A 97 -2.22 -0.92 14.21
CA ARG A 97 -2.47 -2.12 13.40
C ARG A 97 -3.28 -3.13 14.20
N THR A 98 -4.39 -3.58 13.63
CA THR A 98 -5.19 -4.64 14.23
C THR A 98 -4.49 -5.98 14.03
N TYR A 99 -4.93 -6.98 14.79
CA TYR A 99 -4.39 -8.33 14.61
C TYR A 99 -4.64 -8.80 13.18
N ALA A 100 -5.85 -8.54 12.65
CA ALA A 100 -6.18 -8.92 11.28
C ALA A 100 -5.26 -8.26 10.27
N GLN A 101 -4.95 -6.97 10.47
CA GLN A 101 -4.01 -6.27 9.58
C GLN A 101 -2.62 -6.88 9.65
N ARG A 102 -2.15 -7.23 10.84
CA ARG A 102 -0.83 -7.84 10.97
C ARG A 102 -0.75 -9.17 10.27
N CYS A 103 -1.80 -9.98 10.38
CA CYS A 103 -1.83 -11.29 9.71
C CYS A 103 -1.79 -11.11 8.19
N THR A 104 -2.60 -10.22 7.65
CA THR A 104 -2.65 -9.97 6.21
C THR A 104 -1.34 -9.41 5.71
N LEU A 105 -0.77 -8.45 6.46
CA LEU A 105 0.50 -7.84 6.06
C LEU A 105 1.61 -8.89 6.02
N LEU A 106 1.68 -9.74 7.04
CA LEU A 106 2.72 -10.77 7.10
C LEU A 106 2.58 -11.75 5.94
N ASP A 107 1.35 -12.19 5.66
CA ASP A 107 1.10 -13.10 4.54
C ASP A 107 1.50 -12.46 3.21
N LEU A 108 1.15 -11.20 3.02
CA LEU A 108 1.48 -10.49 1.80
C LEU A 108 2.99 -10.37 1.64
N LEU A 109 3.69 -9.98 2.69
CA LEU A 109 5.15 -9.85 2.63
C LEU A 109 5.81 -11.18 2.30
N ARG A 110 5.30 -12.28 2.85
CA ARG A 110 5.83 -13.61 2.55
C ARG A 110 5.62 -13.97 1.09
N GLN A 111 4.45 -13.66 0.55
CA GLN A 111 4.17 -13.94 -0.86
C GLN A 111 5.05 -13.11 -1.78
N LEU A 112 5.18 -11.83 -1.49
CA LEU A 112 5.97 -10.95 -2.35
C LEU A 112 7.45 -11.29 -2.32
N ARG A 113 7.95 -11.80 -1.20
CA ARG A 113 9.36 -12.20 -1.11
C ARG A 113 9.71 -13.37 -1.99
N ARG A 114 8.73 -14.21 -2.31
CA ARG A 114 8.98 -15.40 -3.15
C ARG A 114 9.06 -15.04 -4.62
N ASP A 115 8.52 -13.91 -4.97
CA ASP A 115 8.46 -13.52 -6.37
C ASP A 115 9.67 -12.68 -6.73
#